data_f8d89a55b27dbed9bde5dce8d7b80b18
#
_entry.id   f8d89a55b27dbed9bde5dce8d7b80b18
#
_cell.length_a   1.000
_cell.length_b   1.000
_cell.length_c   1.000
_cell.angle_alpha   90.00
_cell.angle_beta   90.00
_cell.angle_gamma   90.00
#
_symmetry.space_group_name_H-M   'P 1'
#
loop_
_entity.id
_entity.type
_entity.pdbx_description
1 polymer ?
#
loop_
_entity_poly.entity_id
_entity_poly.type
_entity_poly.pdbx_seq_one_letter_code
_entity_poly.pdbx_strand_id
1 'polypeptide(L)'
;LSFAEYREKFQEDVDSVKSELMKVKSRAFKRIMAEEIDRSIPANLFRFAWSELRNDADFEQFAESFDRNDVDNIDMAERYLRHYLRHHPAPKGQKGTHYLISLKQVFTNQEVIDAFADDYIDGYLKQAPEDMEAVLDVYKKISTNTKAHVSAEAVYAHYKNLRKGADALDFEMTDEKGKKCRLSDFRGKAVYIDVWATWCGPCCAEIPYMEKLAAHYAKNKKIVLLSISLDENKTKWVK
;
A
#
# COMPACT_ATOMS: atom_id res chain seq x y z
N LEU A 1 -23.18 5.19 20.43
CA LEU A 1 -23.84 6.27 19.68
C LEU A 1 -24.31 5.70 18.35
N SER A 2 -25.58 5.95 17.96
CA SER A 2 -26.04 5.73 16.57
C SER A 2 -25.38 6.72 15.63
N PHE A 3 -25.44 6.47 14.32
CA PHE A 3 -24.94 7.42 13.33
C PHE A 3 -25.69 8.77 13.39
N ALA A 4 -27.00 8.73 13.64
CA ALA A 4 -27.80 9.94 13.81
C ALA A 4 -27.32 10.81 14.97
N GLU A 5 -27.10 10.23 16.15
CA GLU A 5 -26.58 10.94 17.33
C GLU A 5 -25.17 11.49 17.10
N TYR A 6 -24.33 10.73 16.39
CA TYR A 6 -23.00 11.18 16.05
C TYR A 6 -23.04 12.35 15.08
N ARG A 7 -23.88 12.26 14.03
CA ARG A 7 -24.04 13.32 13.03
C ARG A 7 -24.52 14.63 13.65
N GLU A 8 -25.47 14.53 14.59
CA GLU A 8 -25.97 15.71 15.32
C GLU A 8 -24.85 16.38 16.11
N LYS A 9 -24.12 15.63 16.91
CA LYS A 9 -22.99 16.14 17.69
C LYS A 9 -21.87 16.70 16.80
N PHE A 10 -21.56 16.03 15.71
CA PHE A 10 -20.59 16.53 14.75
C PHE A 10 -21.03 17.85 14.09
N GLN A 11 -22.33 18.00 13.83
CA GLN A 11 -22.88 19.25 13.29
C GLN A 11 -22.75 20.40 14.28
N GLU A 12 -22.96 20.16 15.58
CA GLU A 12 -22.72 21.16 16.63
C GLU A 12 -21.25 21.65 16.63
N ASP A 13 -20.30 20.71 16.49
CA ASP A 13 -18.87 21.05 16.41
C ASP A 13 -18.57 21.89 15.14
N VAL A 14 -19.14 21.53 14.00
CA VAL A 14 -19.01 22.28 12.74
C VAL A 14 -19.58 23.70 12.87
N ASP A 15 -20.75 23.83 13.47
CA ASP A 15 -21.40 25.15 13.67
C ASP A 15 -20.58 26.02 14.62
N SER A 16 -19.98 25.45 15.65
CA SER A 16 -19.05 26.13 16.55
C SER A 16 -17.83 26.66 15.78
N VAL A 17 -17.19 25.83 14.97
CA VAL A 17 -16.02 26.24 14.13
C VAL A 17 -16.42 27.33 13.14
N LYS A 18 -17.57 27.21 12.48
CA LYS A 18 -18.08 28.24 11.57
C LYS A 18 -18.36 29.57 12.29
N SER A 19 -18.89 29.52 13.50
CA SER A 19 -19.11 30.71 14.34
C SER A 19 -17.80 31.44 14.65
N GLU A 20 -16.74 30.68 15.02
CA GLU A 20 -15.40 31.28 15.23
C GLU A 20 -14.80 31.84 13.93
N LEU A 21 -14.99 31.17 12.81
CA LEU A 21 -14.56 31.65 11.49
C LEU A 21 -15.19 33.02 11.14
N MET A 22 -16.45 33.25 11.54
CA MET A 22 -17.13 34.53 11.29
C MET A 22 -16.46 35.71 11.98
N LYS A 23 -15.71 35.50 13.07
CA LYS A 23 -14.95 36.57 13.77
C LYS A 23 -13.68 37.02 13.03
N VAL A 24 -13.24 36.27 12.03
CA VAL A 24 -12.05 36.59 11.22
C VAL A 24 -12.33 37.79 10.33
N LYS A 25 -11.38 38.73 10.22
CA LYS A 25 -11.56 39.99 9.46
C LYS A 25 -11.54 39.78 7.94
N SER A 26 -10.73 38.83 7.42
CA SER A 26 -10.56 38.61 5.98
C SER A 26 -11.77 37.93 5.35
N ARG A 27 -12.48 38.63 4.47
CA ARG A 27 -13.65 38.11 3.75
C ARG A 27 -13.28 36.95 2.81
N ALA A 28 -12.15 37.07 2.11
CA ALA A 28 -11.66 36.02 1.20
C ALA A 28 -11.30 34.74 1.97
N PHE A 29 -10.59 34.86 3.09
CA PHE A 29 -10.24 33.73 3.96
C PHE A 29 -11.49 33.06 4.52
N LYS A 30 -12.46 33.83 5.01
CA LYS A 30 -13.74 33.24 5.52
C LYS A 30 -14.43 32.37 4.47
N ARG A 31 -14.52 32.88 3.23
CA ARG A 31 -15.17 32.14 2.15
C ARG A 31 -14.45 30.83 1.85
N ILE A 32 -13.14 30.88 1.65
CA ILE A 32 -12.33 29.69 1.35
C ILE A 32 -12.44 28.64 2.47
N MET A 33 -12.33 29.08 3.71
CA MET A 33 -12.40 28.16 4.86
C MET A 33 -13.80 27.58 5.06
N ALA A 34 -14.87 28.36 4.79
CA ALA A 34 -16.23 27.83 4.88
C ALA A 34 -16.47 26.75 3.81
N GLU A 35 -16.03 26.99 2.58
CA GLU A 35 -16.11 25.99 1.49
C GLU A 35 -15.30 24.74 1.83
N GLU A 36 -14.12 24.88 2.42
CA GLU A 36 -13.27 23.73 2.82
C GLU A 36 -13.89 22.94 3.98
N ILE A 37 -14.47 23.62 4.98
CA ILE A 37 -15.20 22.98 6.06
C ILE A 37 -16.35 22.15 5.47
N ASP A 38 -17.20 22.76 4.61
CA ASP A 38 -18.34 22.07 4.01
C ASP A 38 -17.91 20.85 3.17
N ARG A 39 -16.84 20.99 2.41
CA ARG A 39 -16.26 19.88 1.63
C ARG A 39 -15.75 18.74 2.52
N SER A 40 -15.22 19.06 3.70
CA SER A 40 -14.64 18.06 4.61
C SER A 40 -15.69 17.30 5.45
N ILE A 41 -16.90 17.81 5.59
CA ILE A 41 -17.96 17.22 6.43
C ILE A 41 -18.26 15.76 6.04
N PRO A 42 -18.54 15.43 4.76
CA PRO A 42 -18.85 14.08 4.36
C PRO A 42 -17.71 13.11 4.68
N ALA A 43 -16.48 13.51 4.38
CA ALA A 43 -15.29 12.70 4.62
C ALA A 43 -15.08 12.38 6.10
N ASN A 44 -15.33 13.36 6.99
CA ASN A 44 -15.21 13.16 8.43
C ASN A 44 -16.34 12.28 8.99
N LEU A 45 -17.58 12.45 8.51
CA LEU A 45 -18.69 11.57 8.88
C LEU A 45 -18.42 10.11 8.45
N PHE A 46 -17.90 9.88 7.25
CA PHE A 46 -17.47 8.56 6.81
C PHE A 46 -16.36 7.95 7.67
N ARG A 47 -15.41 8.78 8.11
CA ARG A 47 -14.28 8.34 8.93
C ARG A 47 -14.72 7.78 10.28
N PHE A 48 -15.71 8.38 10.91
CA PHE A 48 -16.23 7.92 12.20
C PHE A 48 -16.97 6.60 12.08
N ALA A 49 -17.86 6.48 11.12
CA ALA A 49 -18.63 5.28 10.89
C ALA A 49 -17.77 4.05 10.58
N TRP A 50 -16.55 4.27 10.13
CA TRP A 50 -15.60 3.18 9.91
C TRP A 50 -15.25 2.43 11.19
N SER A 51 -15.15 3.10 12.32
CA SER A 51 -14.66 2.47 13.54
C SER A 51 -15.74 1.74 14.34
N GLU A 52 -16.99 2.21 14.36
CA GLU A 52 -17.97 1.81 15.37
C GLU A 52 -19.36 1.39 14.86
N LEU A 53 -19.77 1.76 13.64
CA LEU A 53 -21.17 1.63 13.21
C LEU A 53 -21.36 0.64 12.05
N ARG A 54 -20.93 -0.59 12.22
CA ARG A 54 -20.82 -1.59 11.14
C ARG A 54 -22.14 -2.04 10.51
N ASN A 55 -23.30 -1.71 11.05
CA ASN A 55 -24.62 -2.09 10.54
C ASN A 55 -25.69 -1.04 10.90
N ASP A 56 -25.34 0.23 10.84
CA ASP A 56 -26.28 1.32 11.10
C ASP A 56 -26.96 1.71 9.79
N ALA A 57 -28.30 1.55 9.74
CA ALA A 57 -29.09 1.81 8.54
C ALA A 57 -29.05 3.28 8.08
N ASP A 58 -28.93 4.22 9.03
CA ASP A 58 -28.83 5.65 8.73
C ASP A 58 -27.48 5.97 8.11
N PHE A 59 -26.42 5.25 8.54
CA PHE A 59 -25.11 5.35 7.91
C PHE A 59 -25.09 4.79 6.49
N GLU A 60 -25.71 3.64 6.25
CA GLU A 60 -25.81 3.06 4.91
C GLU A 60 -26.52 4.03 3.95
N GLN A 61 -27.65 4.60 4.38
CA GLN A 61 -28.37 5.59 3.60
C GLN A 61 -27.51 6.85 3.33
N PHE A 62 -26.75 7.30 4.32
CA PHE A 62 -25.82 8.41 4.17
C PHE A 62 -24.71 8.06 3.16
N ALA A 63 -24.12 6.87 3.26
CA ALA A 63 -23.07 6.42 2.34
C ALA A 63 -23.57 6.34 0.88
N GLU A 64 -24.81 5.92 0.66
CA GLU A 64 -25.44 5.85 -0.65
C GLU A 64 -25.86 7.23 -1.22
N SER A 65 -25.93 8.26 -0.37
CA SER A 65 -26.35 9.61 -0.80
C SER A 65 -25.30 10.36 -1.61
N PHE A 66 -24.06 9.88 -1.66
CA PHE A 66 -22.96 10.53 -2.38
C PHE A 66 -22.85 10.03 -3.82
N ASP A 67 -22.51 10.95 -4.72
CA ASP A 67 -22.07 10.56 -6.06
C ASP A 67 -20.64 9.99 -5.97
N ARG A 68 -20.57 8.67 -5.89
CA ARG A 68 -19.31 7.92 -5.86
C ARG A 68 -18.54 7.95 -7.18
N ASN A 69 -19.15 8.51 -8.25
CA ASN A 69 -18.53 8.62 -9.57
C ASN A 69 -17.98 10.04 -9.82
N ASP A 70 -18.00 10.91 -8.83
CA ASP A 70 -17.46 12.26 -8.92
C ASP A 70 -15.92 12.22 -8.88
N VAL A 71 -15.27 12.53 -10.01
CA VAL A 71 -13.80 12.57 -10.15
C VAL A 71 -13.17 13.72 -9.34
N ASP A 72 -13.93 14.77 -9.09
CA ASP A 72 -13.45 15.92 -8.29
C ASP A 72 -13.46 15.60 -6.78
N ASN A 73 -14.09 14.48 -6.39
CA ASN A 73 -14.19 14.05 -5.00
C ASN A 73 -13.73 12.60 -4.81
N ILE A 74 -12.53 12.29 -5.32
CA ILE A 74 -11.94 10.95 -5.27
C ILE A 74 -11.81 10.39 -3.85
N ASP A 75 -11.63 11.25 -2.85
CA ASP A 75 -11.55 10.85 -1.44
C ASP A 75 -12.85 10.19 -0.95
N MET A 76 -13.99 10.67 -1.43
CA MET A 76 -15.29 10.07 -1.09
C MET A 76 -15.49 8.75 -1.80
N ALA A 77 -15.10 8.67 -3.07
CA ALA A 77 -15.11 7.42 -3.84
C ALA A 77 -14.24 6.35 -3.15
N GLU A 78 -13.04 6.71 -2.66
CA GLU A 78 -12.16 5.80 -1.91
C GLU A 78 -12.82 5.30 -0.62
N ARG A 79 -13.45 6.18 0.15
CA ARG A 79 -14.14 5.80 1.40
C ARG A 79 -15.28 4.85 1.14
N TYR A 80 -16.07 5.11 0.10
CA TYR A 80 -17.14 4.20 -0.31
C TYR A 80 -16.60 2.84 -0.77
N LEU A 81 -15.54 2.81 -1.57
CA LEU A 81 -14.88 1.56 -1.98
C LEU A 81 -14.39 0.76 -0.79
N ARG A 82 -13.74 1.41 0.18
CA ARG A 82 -13.28 0.75 1.41
C ARG A 82 -14.44 0.18 2.24
N HIS A 83 -15.56 0.92 2.30
CA HIS A 83 -16.79 0.44 2.95
C HIS A 83 -17.32 -0.80 2.21
N TYR A 84 -17.48 -0.72 0.90
CA TYR A 84 -17.91 -1.84 0.06
C TYR A 84 -17.05 -3.09 0.26
N LEU A 85 -15.73 -2.98 0.15
CA LEU A 85 -14.79 -4.11 0.29
C LEU A 85 -14.83 -4.77 1.69
N ARG A 86 -15.22 -4.03 2.73
CA ARG A 86 -15.41 -4.57 4.07
C ARG A 86 -16.60 -5.51 4.15
N HIS A 87 -17.70 -5.16 3.49
CA HIS A 87 -18.92 -5.97 3.45
C HIS A 87 -18.86 -7.08 2.39
N HIS A 88 -17.94 -6.96 1.44
CA HIS A 88 -17.71 -7.93 0.37
C HIS A 88 -16.24 -8.40 0.40
N PRO A 89 -15.85 -9.22 1.39
CA PRO A 89 -14.46 -9.62 1.55
C PRO A 89 -14.00 -10.52 0.39
N ALA A 90 -12.73 -10.35 0.01
CA ALA A 90 -12.12 -11.14 -1.04
C ALA A 90 -12.12 -12.64 -0.70
N PRO A 91 -12.40 -13.53 -1.66
CA PRO A 91 -12.12 -14.93 -1.52
C PRO A 91 -10.65 -15.20 -1.20
N LYS A 92 -10.37 -16.31 -0.51
CA LYS A 92 -9.01 -16.69 -0.15
C LYS A 92 -8.10 -16.77 -1.38
N GLY A 93 -6.98 -16.06 -1.35
CA GLY A 93 -6.00 -16.03 -2.43
C GLY A 93 -6.35 -15.13 -3.63
N GLN A 94 -7.44 -14.36 -3.58
CA GLN A 94 -7.90 -13.52 -4.68
C GLN A 94 -7.96 -12.02 -4.34
N LYS A 95 -7.19 -11.58 -3.35
CA LYS A 95 -7.27 -10.19 -2.88
C LYS A 95 -7.02 -9.17 -3.98
N GLY A 96 -6.01 -9.39 -4.82
CA GLY A 96 -5.64 -8.47 -5.88
C GLY A 96 -6.68 -8.36 -6.99
N THR A 97 -7.14 -9.49 -7.52
CA THR A 97 -8.17 -9.53 -8.56
C THR A 97 -9.53 -9.06 -8.04
N HIS A 98 -9.86 -9.39 -6.79
CA HIS A 98 -11.11 -8.97 -6.17
C HIS A 98 -11.22 -7.45 -6.04
N TYR A 99 -10.14 -6.78 -5.61
CA TYR A 99 -10.10 -5.32 -5.54
C TYR A 99 -10.45 -4.70 -6.90
N LEU A 100 -9.75 -5.10 -7.96
CA LEU A 100 -9.96 -4.58 -9.31
C LEU A 100 -11.38 -4.84 -9.85
N ILE A 101 -11.90 -6.06 -9.67
CA ILE A 101 -13.25 -6.41 -10.10
C ILE A 101 -14.29 -5.57 -9.35
N SER A 102 -14.09 -5.32 -8.07
CA SER A 102 -14.96 -4.49 -7.24
C SER A 102 -15.07 -3.06 -7.76
N LEU A 103 -14.03 -2.52 -8.40
CA LEU A 103 -14.12 -1.18 -9.02
C LEU A 103 -15.26 -1.07 -10.04
N LYS A 104 -15.41 -2.08 -10.90
CA LYS A 104 -16.53 -2.12 -11.89
C LYS A 104 -17.91 -2.39 -11.25
N GLN A 105 -17.94 -2.96 -10.05
CA GLN A 105 -19.19 -3.17 -9.31
C GLN A 105 -19.63 -1.91 -8.55
N VAL A 106 -18.66 -1.13 -8.10
CA VAL A 106 -18.90 0.08 -7.29
C VAL A 106 -19.09 1.32 -8.17
N PHE A 107 -18.27 1.47 -9.20
CA PHE A 107 -18.20 2.68 -10.02
C PHE A 107 -18.70 2.44 -11.45
N THR A 108 -19.31 3.47 -12.02
CA THR A 108 -19.71 3.51 -13.44
C THR A 108 -18.88 4.50 -14.27
N ASN A 109 -18.26 5.49 -13.60
CA ASN A 109 -17.35 6.43 -14.24
C ASN A 109 -15.99 5.79 -14.47
N GLN A 110 -15.57 5.69 -15.73
CA GLN A 110 -14.32 5.06 -16.11
C GLN A 110 -13.09 5.82 -15.61
N GLU A 111 -13.13 7.15 -15.50
CA GLU A 111 -12.00 7.94 -14.98
C GLU A 111 -11.74 7.64 -13.51
N VAL A 112 -12.79 7.46 -12.71
CA VAL A 112 -12.68 7.04 -11.30
C VAL A 112 -12.09 5.63 -11.22
N ILE A 113 -12.55 4.72 -12.09
CA ILE A 113 -12.06 3.34 -12.14
C ILE A 113 -10.59 3.31 -12.51
N ASP A 114 -10.20 4.06 -13.54
CA ASP A 114 -8.80 4.13 -13.99
C ASP A 114 -7.90 4.69 -12.89
N ALA A 115 -8.31 5.77 -12.21
CA ALA A 115 -7.54 6.37 -11.11
C ALA A 115 -7.24 5.35 -10.00
N PHE A 116 -8.25 4.59 -9.54
CA PHE A 116 -8.05 3.57 -8.50
C PHE A 116 -7.28 2.36 -8.99
N ALA A 117 -7.53 1.91 -10.22
CA ALA A 117 -6.85 0.74 -10.78
C ALA A 117 -5.36 1.02 -11.00
N ASP A 118 -5.02 2.22 -11.51
CA ASP A 118 -3.65 2.63 -11.81
C ASP A 118 -2.83 2.85 -10.54
N ASP A 119 -3.42 3.46 -9.50
CA ASP A 119 -2.78 3.61 -8.19
C ASP A 119 -2.53 2.24 -7.52
N TYR A 120 -3.53 1.36 -7.58
CA TYR A 120 -3.45 0.06 -6.95
C TYR A 120 -2.39 -0.86 -7.57
N ILE A 121 -2.34 -0.93 -8.92
CA ILE A 121 -1.54 -1.95 -9.62
C ILE A 121 -0.03 -1.78 -9.35
N ASP A 122 0.48 -0.56 -9.33
CA ASP A 122 1.90 -0.29 -9.13
C ASP A 122 2.37 -0.79 -7.75
N GLY A 123 1.65 -0.43 -6.69
CA GLY A 123 1.95 -0.87 -5.34
C GLY A 123 1.79 -2.38 -5.15
N TYR A 124 0.80 -2.98 -5.81
CA TYR A 124 0.56 -4.41 -5.73
C TYR A 124 1.69 -5.23 -6.37
N LEU A 125 2.08 -4.90 -7.59
CA LEU A 125 3.11 -5.62 -8.32
C LEU A 125 4.50 -5.52 -7.66
N LYS A 126 4.82 -4.40 -7.03
CA LYS A 126 6.08 -4.20 -6.29
C LYS A 126 6.24 -5.13 -5.07
N GLN A 127 5.16 -5.68 -4.55
CA GLN A 127 5.22 -6.69 -3.49
C GLN A 127 5.55 -8.09 -4.00
N ALA A 128 5.66 -8.28 -5.32
CA ALA A 128 5.92 -9.54 -6.00
C ALA A 128 5.00 -10.69 -5.51
N PRO A 129 3.67 -10.52 -5.46
CA PRO A 129 2.75 -11.57 -5.01
C PRO A 129 2.71 -12.73 -6.01
N GLU A 130 2.31 -13.92 -5.53
CA GLU A 130 2.27 -15.13 -6.36
C GLU A 130 1.28 -14.99 -7.55
N ASP A 131 0.20 -14.22 -7.38
CA ASP A 131 -0.88 -14.02 -8.37
C ASP A 131 -0.71 -12.76 -9.24
N MET A 132 0.47 -12.13 -9.25
CA MET A 132 0.70 -10.86 -9.94
C MET A 132 0.37 -10.88 -11.44
N GLU A 133 0.53 -12.02 -12.11
CA GLU A 133 0.19 -12.18 -13.53
C GLU A 133 -1.33 -12.11 -13.75
N ALA A 134 -2.09 -12.86 -12.95
CA ALA A 134 -3.54 -12.83 -13.00
C ALA A 134 -4.12 -11.45 -12.65
N VAL A 135 -3.50 -10.76 -11.70
CA VAL A 135 -3.90 -9.39 -11.31
C VAL A 135 -3.60 -8.40 -12.42
N LEU A 136 -2.44 -8.49 -13.08
CA LEU A 136 -2.10 -7.66 -14.23
C LEU A 136 -3.07 -7.87 -15.41
N ASP A 137 -3.46 -9.11 -15.67
CA ASP A 137 -4.44 -9.43 -16.71
C ASP A 137 -5.83 -8.84 -16.42
N VAL A 138 -6.28 -8.89 -15.17
CA VAL A 138 -7.53 -8.27 -14.74
C VAL A 138 -7.42 -6.74 -14.84
N TYR A 139 -6.31 -6.16 -14.37
CA TYR A 139 -6.05 -4.73 -14.46
C TYR A 139 -6.20 -4.21 -15.90
N LYS A 140 -5.56 -4.85 -16.87
CA LYS A 140 -5.64 -4.46 -18.28
C LYS A 140 -7.05 -4.52 -18.88
N LYS A 141 -7.95 -5.31 -18.28
CA LYS A 141 -9.37 -5.39 -18.68
C LYS A 141 -10.23 -4.32 -18.00
N ILE A 142 -9.79 -3.82 -16.87
CA ILE A 142 -10.51 -2.85 -16.03
C ILE A 142 -10.11 -1.41 -16.36
N SER A 143 -8.82 -1.10 -16.38
CA SER A 143 -8.31 0.22 -16.75
C SER A 143 -8.27 0.41 -18.26
N THR A 144 -8.55 1.62 -18.72
CA THR A 144 -8.44 2.04 -20.13
C THR A 144 -7.19 2.87 -20.40
N ASN A 145 -6.40 3.17 -19.37
CA ASN A 145 -5.19 3.98 -19.45
C ASN A 145 -4.01 3.19 -20.04
N THR A 146 -3.83 3.29 -21.35
CA THR A 146 -2.77 2.55 -22.08
C THR A 146 -1.36 2.92 -21.64
N LYS A 147 -1.12 4.16 -21.19
CA LYS A 147 0.19 4.57 -20.64
C LYS A 147 0.49 3.87 -19.33
N ALA A 148 -0.51 3.78 -18.45
CA ALA A 148 -0.38 3.07 -17.19
C ALA A 148 -0.22 1.56 -17.41
N HIS A 149 -0.84 0.97 -18.44
CA HIS A 149 -0.60 -0.43 -18.82
C HIS A 149 0.89 -0.70 -19.14
N VAL A 150 1.53 0.16 -19.94
CA VAL A 150 2.95 0.02 -20.26
C VAL A 150 3.81 0.10 -19.00
N SER A 151 3.50 1.03 -18.10
CA SER A 151 4.19 1.18 -16.81
C SER A 151 4.03 -0.08 -15.94
N ALA A 152 2.81 -0.60 -15.82
CA ALA A 152 2.52 -1.80 -15.04
C ALA A 152 3.24 -3.04 -15.60
N GLU A 153 3.31 -3.19 -16.93
CA GLU A 153 4.09 -4.25 -17.57
C GLU A 153 5.58 -4.17 -17.27
N ALA A 154 6.14 -2.97 -17.26
CA ALA A 154 7.54 -2.76 -16.89
C ALA A 154 7.80 -3.13 -15.42
N VAL A 155 6.91 -2.72 -14.52
CA VAL A 155 6.97 -3.11 -13.10
C VAL A 155 6.85 -4.63 -12.96
N TYR A 156 5.87 -5.26 -13.61
CA TYR A 156 5.73 -6.72 -13.62
C TYR A 156 7.01 -7.43 -14.10
N ALA A 157 7.56 -7.00 -15.22
CA ALA A 157 8.77 -7.60 -15.78
C ALA A 157 9.96 -7.51 -14.82
N HIS A 158 10.05 -6.41 -14.05
CA HIS A 158 11.09 -6.21 -13.06
C HIS A 158 10.91 -7.13 -11.82
N TYR A 159 9.68 -7.23 -11.30
CA TYR A 159 9.41 -7.89 -10.02
C TYR A 159 9.00 -9.37 -10.14
N LYS A 160 8.59 -9.87 -11.31
CA LYS A 160 8.10 -11.25 -11.50
C LYS A 160 9.06 -12.34 -11.01
N ASN A 161 10.36 -12.08 -11.04
CA ASN A 161 11.38 -13.03 -10.58
C ASN A 161 11.69 -12.92 -9.08
N LEU A 162 11.07 -11.96 -8.37
CA LEU A 162 11.20 -11.81 -6.91
C LEU A 162 10.07 -12.49 -6.14
N ARG A 163 9.05 -13.02 -6.85
CA ARG A 163 7.93 -13.70 -6.21
C ARG A 163 8.38 -15.02 -5.56
N LYS A 164 7.66 -15.43 -4.54
CA LYS A 164 7.87 -16.72 -3.90
C LYS A 164 7.79 -17.87 -4.91
N GLY A 165 8.77 -18.77 -4.88
CA GLY A 165 8.87 -19.89 -5.80
C GLY A 165 9.49 -19.58 -7.16
N ALA A 166 9.83 -18.32 -7.46
CA ALA A 166 10.61 -17.99 -8.64
C ALA A 166 12.08 -18.35 -8.45
N ASP A 167 12.77 -18.60 -9.56
CA ASP A 167 14.22 -18.76 -9.53
C ASP A 167 14.88 -17.45 -9.08
N ALA A 168 15.77 -17.54 -8.09
CA ALA A 168 16.52 -16.38 -7.63
C ALA A 168 17.45 -15.87 -8.75
N LEU A 169 17.45 -14.53 -8.92
CA LEU A 169 18.39 -13.88 -9.83
C LEU A 169 19.82 -14.14 -9.36
N ASP A 170 20.66 -14.60 -10.26
CA ASP A 170 22.08 -14.79 -9.97
C ASP A 170 22.80 -13.43 -10.00
N PHE A 171 23.57 -13.15 -8.98
CA PHE A 171 24.39 -11.94 -8.89
C PHE A 171 25.79 -12.26 -8.37
N GLU A 172 26.75 -11.42 -8.75
CA GLU A 172 28.15 -11.52 -8.31
C GLU A 172 28.37 -10.62 -7.10
N MET A 173 29.11 -11.12 -6.13
CA MET A 173 29.55 -10.40 -4.93
C MET A 173 31.05 -10.64 -4.71
N THR A 174 31.66 -9.79 -3.90
CA THR A 174 33.08 -9.91 -3.55
C THR A 174 33.18 -10.08 -2.04
N ASP A 175 33.91 -11.10 -1.59
CA ASP A 175 34.13 -11.34 -0.16
C ASP A 175 35.16 -10.36 0.46
N GLU A 176 35.34 -10.45 1.76
CA GLU A 176 36.29 -9.63 2.53
C GLU A 176 37.74 -9.75 2.03
N LYS A 177 38.10 -10.87 1.39
CA LYS A 177 39.43 -11.15 0.84
C LYS A 177 39.57 -10.72 -0.61
N GLY A 178 38.52 -10.16 -1.21
CA GLY A 178 38.49 -9.75 -2.62
C GLY A 178 38.20 -10.87 -3.61
N LYS A 179 37.81 -12.05 -3.12
CA LYS A 179 37.40 -13.16 -3.99
C LYS A 179 35.98 -12.95 -4.49
N LYS A 180 35.79 -13.11 -5.78
CA LYS A 180 34.46 -13.10 -6.40
C LYS A 180 33.74 -14.40 -6.12
N CYS A 181 32.44 -14.30 -5.79
CA CYS A 181 31.52 -15.41 -5.67
C CYS A 181 30.14 -15.01 -6.23
N ARG A 182 29.36 -16.00 -6.60
CA ARG A 182 28.02 -15.81 -7.14
C ARG A 182 26.99 -16.49 -6.25
N LEU A 183 25.76 -16.02 -6.29
CA LEU A 183 24.67 -16.71 -5.58
C LEU A 183 24.54 -18.16 -6.04
N SER A 184 24.75 -18.43 -7.31
CA SER A 184 24.72 -19.78 -7.90
C SER A 184 25.77 -20.74 -7.33
N ASP A 185 26.84 -20.28 -6.70
CA ASP A 185 27.86 -21.11 -6.06
C ASP A 185 27.29 -21.86 -4.83
N PHE A 186 26.16 -21.39 -4.30
CA PHE A 186 25.48 -21.97 -3.12
C PHE A 186 24.31 -22.88 -3.51
N ARG A 187 24.16 -23.28 -4.77
CA ARG A 187 23.10 -24.18 -5.20
C ARG A 187 23.05 -25.47 -4.35
N GLY A 188 21.85 -25.96 -4.09
CA GLY A 188 21.62 -27.11 -3.23
C GLY A 188 21.63 -26.83 -1.73
N LYS A 189 21.81 -25.56 -1.34
CA LYS A 189 21.72 -25.11 0.06
C LYS A 189 20.59 -24.09 0.22
N ALA A 190 20.05 -24.02 1.42
CA ALA A 190 19.22 -22.88 1.81
C ALA A 190 20.12 -21.68 2.06
N VAL A 191 19.88 -20.57 1.39
CA VAL A 191 20.66 -19.33 1.54
C VAL A 191 19.78 -18.28 2.21
N TYR A 192 20.22 -17.80 3.36
CA TYR A 192 19.63 -16.63 4.01
C TYR A 192 20.50 -15.43 3.68
N ILE A 193 19.89 -14.40 3.09
CA ILE A 193 20.58 -13.17 2.69
C ILE A 193 20.14 -12.03 3.60
N ASP A 194 21.10 -11.46 4.32
CA ASP A 194 20.95 -10.22 5.08
C ASP A 194 21.63 -9.09 4.29
N VAL A 195 20.87 -8.03 4.00
CA VAL A 195 21.39 -6.86 3.27
C VAL A 195 21.45 -5.69 4.25
N TRP A 196 22.64 -5.13 4.43
CA TRP A 196 22.86 -4.07 5.40
C TRP A 196 23.86 -3.01 4.92
N ALA A 197 24.04 -1.96 5.71
CA ALA A 197 25.08 -0.96 5.51
C ALA A 197 25.48 -0.33 6.84
N THR A 198 26.69 0.22 6.94
CA THR A 198 27.17 0.86 8.17
C THR A 198 26.39 2.12 8.55
N TRP A 199 25.74 2.76 7.61
CA TRP A 199 24.89 3.93 7.81
C TRP A 199 23.41 3.58 8.11
N CYS A 200 23.04 2.30 8.05
CA CYS A 200 21.70 1.81 8.37
C CYS A 200 21.63 1.45 9.88
N GLY A 201 21.18 2.39 10.70
CA GLY A 201 21.07 2.19 12.15
C GLY A 201 20.26 0.95 12.55
N PRO A 202 19.02 0.75 12.04
CA PRO A 202 18.25 -0.46 12.31
C PRO A 202 18.98 -1.75 11.89
N CYS A 203 19.66 -1.74 10.73
CA CYS A 203 20.41 -2.91 10.27
C CYS A 203 21.56 -3.24 11.25
N CYS A 204 22.27 -2.24 11.73
CA CYS A 204 23.34 -2.44 12.72
C CYS A 204 22.79 -3.00 14.04
N ALA A 205 21.57 -2.66 14.43
CA ALA A 205 20.94 -3.21 15.62
C ALA A 205 20.59 -4.70 15.50
N GLU A 206 20.45 -5.23 14.27
CA GLU A 206 20.20 -6.65 14.00
C GLU A 206 21.48 -7.51 14.03
N ILE A 207 22.68 -6.92 13.92
CA ILE A 207 23.95 -7.67 13.88
C ILE A 207 24.11 -8.68 15.03
N PRO A 208 23.80 -8.35 16.31
CA PRO A 208 23.95 -9.33 17.40
C PRO A 208 23.02 -10.54 17.27
N TYR A 209 21.87 -10.37 16.61
CA TYR A 209 20.93 -11.47 16.35
C TYR A 209 21.42 -12.32 15.17
N MET A 210 21.99 -11.70 14.14
CA MET A 210 22.63 -12.40 13.03
C MET A 210 23.81 -13.25 13.48
N GLU A 211 24.65 -12.75 14.40
CA GLU A 211 25.74 -13.51 15.00
C GLU A 211 25.24 -14.76 15.76
N LYS A 212 24.16 -14.62 16.53
CA LYS A 212 23.53 -15.76 17.21
C LYS A 212 22.98 -16.78 16.21
N LEU A 213 22.35 -16.30 15.13
CA LEU A 213 21.83 -17.16 14.05
C LEU A 213 22.97 -17.90 13.37
N ALA A 214 24.07 -17.22 13.04
CA ALA A 214 25.25 -17.79 12.45
C ALA A 214 25.88 -18.86 13.36
N ALA A 215 26.01 -18.60 14.64
CA ALA A 215 26.51 -19.55 15.63
C ALA A 215 25.60 -20.80 15.73
N HIS A 216 24.28 -20.61 15.71
CA HIS A 216 23.31 -21.70 15.77
C HIS A 216 23.42 -22.65 14.57
N TYR A 217 23.60 -22.11 13.37
CA TYR A 217 23.70 -22.90 12.14
C TYR A 217 25.13 -23.24 11.69
N ALA A 218 26.16 -22.86 12.45
CA ALA A 218 27.56 -23.06 12.07
C ALA A 218 27.94 -24.48 11.64
N LYS A 219 27.28 -25.50 12.22
CA LYS A 219 27.52 -26.91 11.90
C LYS A 219 26.63 -27.45 10.78
N ASN A 220 25.63 -26.69 10.32
CA ASN A 220 24.69 -27.12 9.31
C ASN A 220 25.20 -26.80 7.90
N LYS A 221 25.77 -27.78 7.22
CA LYS A 221 26.30 -27.61 5.85
C LYS A 221 25.26 -27.35 4.77
N LYS A 222 23.96 -27.47 5.09
CA LYS A 222 22.85 -27.24 4.16
C LYS A 222 22.33 -25.80 4.20
N ILE A 223 22.82 -24.98 5.12
CA ILE A 223 22.41 -23.57 5.30
C ILE A 223 23.62 -22.67 5.10
N VAL A 224 23.44 -21.58 4.39
CA VAL A 224 24.41 -20.52 4.21
C VAL A 224 23.77 -19.20 4.63
N LEU A 225 24.46 -18.45 5.45
CA LEU A 225 24.09 -17.08 5.83
C LEU A 225 25.04 -16.14 5.08
N LEU A 226 24.49 -15.32 4.22
CA LEU A 226 25.21 -14.28 3.47
C LEU A 226 24.83 -12.92 4.04
N SER A 227 25.83 -12.23 4.60
CA SER A 227 25.68 -10.84 5.02
C SER A 227 26.31 -9.96 3.95
N ILE A 228 25.49 -9.15 3.26
CA ILE A 228 25.89 -8.36 2.09
C ILE A 228 25.84 -6.89 2.46
N SER A 229 27.01 -6.24 2.50
CA SER A 229 27.06 -4.79 2.68
C SER A 229 26.84 -4.05 1.39
N LEU A 230 26.03 -2.97 1.45
CA LEU A 230 25.85 -2.00 0.37
C LEU A 230 26.84 -0.83 0.46
N ASP A 231 27.79 -0.86 1.39
CA ASP A 231 28.82 0.19 1.50
C ASP A 231 29.78 0.15 0.32
N GLU A 232 29.99 1.29 -0.32
CA GLU A 232 30.98 1.44 -1.38
C GLU A 232 32.44 1.31 -0.86
N ASN A 233 32.65 1.70 0.39
CA ASN A 233 33.97 1.67 1.01
C ASN A 233 34.13 0.41 1.88
N LYS A 234 34.94 -0.52 1.38
CA LYS A 234 35.25 -1.79 2.02
C LYS A 234 35.75 -1.66 3.47
N THR A 235 36.56 -0.64 3.78
CA THR A 235 37.13 -0.47 5.13
C THR A 235 36.08 -0.16 6.19
N LYS A 236 34.87 0.21 5.81
CA LYS A 236 33.78 0.49 6.77
C LYS A 236 33.10 -0.76 7.28
N TRP A 237 32.96 -1.79 6.48
CA TRP A 237 32.21 -3.01 6.83
C TRP A 237 33.09 -4.23 7.15
N VAL A 238 34.35 -4.20 6.79
CA VAL A 238 35.36 -5.19 7.22
C VAL A 238 35.97 -4.70 8.54
N LYS A 239 35.56 -5.29 9.64
CA LYS A 239 36.17 -5.07 10.98
C LYS A 239 36.61 -6.38 11.58
#